data_551842caf39d0d0a21ac2ee429a0fc21
#
_entry.id   551842caf39d0d0a21ac2ee429a0fc21
#
_cell.length_a   1.000
_cell.length_b   1.000
_cell.length_c   1.000
_cell.angle_alpha   90.00
_cell.angle_beta   90.00
_cell.angle_gamma   90.00
#
_symmetry.space_group_name_H-M   'P 1'
#
loop_
_entity.id
_entity.type
_entity.pdbx_description
1 polymer ?
#
loop_
_entity_poly.entity_id
_entity_poly.type
_entity_poly.pdbx_seq_one_letter_code
_entity_poly.pdbx_strand_id
1 'polypeptide(L)'
;IEIPGDTKYAECVIKATDIGIMRIQAGANEGQQLSIGIPEVSMHTLGLDNLNLRTEDCAKDAMTRLDGAISKVSSIRSKLGAYQNRLETATGNLNEYNENITAALSRIEDCDMAAEMTEFTAQNVKTQAATSILAQANQRPETILQLLQ
;
A
#
# COMPACT_ATOMS: atom_id res chain seq x y z
N ILE A 1 -59.94 -14.67 -9.05
CA ILE A 1 -58.86 -13.66 -9.09
C ILE A 1 -58.26 -13.77 -10.47
N GLU A 2 -58.76 -12.92 -11.38
CA GLU A 2 -58.19 -12.76 -12.73
C GLU A 2 -56.89 -11.99 -12.62
N ILE A 3 -55.80 -12.60 -13.08
CA ILE A 3 -54.52 -11.94 -13.29
C ILE A 3 -54.61 -11.29 -14.69
N PRO A 4 -54.64 -9.96 -14.82
CA PRO A 4 -54.60 -9.34 -16.13
C PRO A 4 -53.24 -9.66 -16.78
N GLY A 5 -53.31 -10.28 -17.95
CA GLY A 5 -52.17 -10.56 -18.79
C GLY A 5 -51.59 -9.30 -19.43
N ASP A 6 -50.68 -8.66 -18.76
CA ASP A 6 -49.65 -7.81 -19.36
C ASP A 6 -48.38 -7.92 -18.51
N THR A 7 -47.71 -9.07 -18.64
CA THR A 7 -46.36 -9.23 -18.13
C THR A 7 -45.43 -8.40 -19.00
N LYS A 8 -45.40 -7.09 -18.78
CA LYS A 8 -44.20 -6.31 -19.05
C LYS A 8 -43.11 -6.88 -18.15
N TYR A 9 -42.26 -7.65 -18.76
CA TYR A 9 -40.99 -8.00 -18.09
C TYR A 9 -40.33 -6.68 -17.73
N ALA A 10 -40.31 -6.35 -16.45
CA ALA A 10 -39.50 -5.27 -15.94
C ALA A 10 -38.07 -5.75 -16.09
N GLU A 11 -37.45 -5.36 -17.18
CA GLU A 11 -36.03 -5.55 -17.41
C GLU A 11 -35.35 -4.68 -16.36
N CYS A 12 -35.00 -5.30 -15.25
CA CYS A 12 -34.18 -4.67 -14.20
C CYS A 12 -32.77 -4.61 -14.76
N VAL A 13 -32.49 -3.61 -15.58
CA VAL A 13 -31.12 -3.29 -15.98
C VAL A 13 -30.45 -2.74 -14.73
N ILE A 14 -29.72 -3.59 -14.03
CA ILE A 14 -28.79 -3.16 -13.00
C ILE A 14 -27.67 -2.43 -13.76
N LYS A 15 -27.83 -1.13 -13.91
CA LYS A 15 -26.75 -0.28 -14.35
C LYS A 15 -25.74 -0.29 -13.20
N ALA A 16 -24.67 -1.02 -13.34
CA ALA A 16 -23.47 -0.79 -12.55
C ALA A 16 -22.92 0.57 -13.01
N THR A 17 -23.57 1.61 -12.51
CA THR A 17 -23.23 2.99 -12.77
C THR A 17 -21.92 3.27 -12.07
N ASP A 18 -20.93 3.67 -12.89
CA ASP A 18 -19.75 4.41 -12.49
C ASP A 18 -19.17 3.96 -11.14
N ILE A 19 -18.18 3.09 -11.20
CA ILE A 19 -17.41 2.67 -10.01
C ILE A 19 -16.61 3.88 -9.49
N GLY A 20 -17.10 5.06 -9.55
CA GLY A 20 -16.49 6.26 -9.00
C GLY A 20 -14.95 6.30 -9.11
N ILE A 21 -14.38 7.36 -8.63
CA ILE A 21 -12.90 7.48 -8.55
C ILE A 21 -12.41 6.62 -7.37
N MET A 22 -11.76 5.50 -7.66
CA MET A 22 -11.06 4.71 -6.66
C MET A 22 -9.78 5.43 -6.25
N ARG A 23 -9.61 5.67 -4.95
CA ARG A 23 -8.40 6.27 -4.38
C ARG A 23 -7.59 5.19 -3.69
N ILE A 24 -6.37 4.99 -4.15
CA ILE A 24 -5.43 4.02 -3.58
C ILE A 24 -4.35 4.83 -2.86
N GLN A 25 -4.15 4.54 -1.58
CA GLN A 25 -3.04 5.12 -0.82
C GLN A 25 -1.73 4.50 -1.30
N ALA A 26 -0.82 5.33 -1.81
CA ALA A 26 0.47 4.92 -2.38
C ALA A 26 1.67 5.37 -1.53
N GLY A 27 1.46 5.74 -0.27
CA GLY A 27 2.53 6.17 0.61
C GLY A 27 2.05 6.45 2.03
N ALA A 28 3.00 6.70 2.95
CA ALA A 28 2.71 6.89 4.38
C ALA A 28 2.14 8.27 4.72
N ASN A 29 2.32 9.27 3.84
CA ASN A 29 1.92 10.64 4.13
C ASN A 29 0.53 10.97 3.56
N GLU A 30 -0.12 11.94 4.19
CA GLU A 30 -1.37 12.50 3.72
C GLU A 30 -1.18 13.08 2.30
N GLY A 31 -2.13 12.81 1.40
CA GLY A 31 -2.09 13.28 0.02
C GLY A 31 -1.34 12.37 -0.97
N GLN A 32 -0.64 11.33 -0.53
CA GLN A 32 -0.01 10.34 -1.42
C GLN A 32 -1.03 9.30 -1.90
N GLN A 33 -2.05 9.78 -2.61
CA GLN A 33 -3.12 8.95 -3.14
C GLN A 33 -3.06 8.91 -4.66
N LEU A 34 -3.22 7.72 -5.23
CA LEU A 34 -3.42 7.53 -6.65
C LEU A 34 -4.92 7.39 -6.92
N SER A 35 -5.48 8.32 -7.68
CA SER A 35 -6.87 8.26 -8.09
C SER A 35 -6.99 7.57 -9.44
N ILE A 36 -7.79 6.52 -9.50
CA ILE A 36 -8.07 5.72 -10.69
C ILE A 36 -9.55 5.86 -11.00
N GLY A 37 -9.87 6.45 -12.14
CA GLY A 37 -11.22 6.50 -12.66
C GLY A 37 -11.41 5.45 -13.77
N ILE A 38 -12.28 4.50 -13.56
CA ILE A 38 -12.65 3.52 -14.58
C ILE A 38 -13.96 3.99 -15.18
N PRO A 39 -13.97 4.49 -16.44
CA PRO A 39 -15.19 4.92 -17.07
C PRO A 39 -16.08 3.71 -17.37
N GLU A 40 -17.38 3.89 -17.24
CA GLU A 40 -18.35 2.87 -17.63
C GLU A 40 -18.26 2.60 -19.13
N VAL A 41 -18.20 1.32 -19.47
CA VAL A 41 -18.25 0.86 -20.87
C VAL A 41 -19.52 0.06 -21.06
N SER A 42 -20.58 0.73 -21.52
CA SER A 42 -21.84 0.12 -21.87
C SER A 42 -22.21 0.45 -23.31
N MET A 43 -23.16 -0.27 -23.89
CA MET A 43 -23.65 0.03 -25.24
C MET A 43 -24.17 1.48 -25.33
N HIS A 44 -24.80 1.95 -24.26
CA HIS A 44 -25.30 3.31 -24.14
C HIS A 44 -24.18 4.37 -24.16
N THR A 45 -23.13 4.18 -23.36
CA THR A 45 -21.99 5.13 -23.30
C THR A 45 -21.17 5.12 -24.58
N LEU A 46 -21.17 4.01 -25.30
CA LEU A 46 -20.52 3.89 -26.61
C LEU A 46 -21.38 4.49 -27.72
N GLY A 47 -22.70 4.74 -27.47
CA GLY A 47 -23.61 5.26 -28.47
C GLY A 47 -24.04 4.22 -29.49
N LEU A 48 -24.03 2.94 -29.11
CA LEU A 48 -24.39 1.82 -29.96
C LEU A 48 -25.86 1.39 -29.77
N ASP A 49 -26.64 2.14 -28.99
CA ASP A 49 -28.05 1.90 -28.82
C ASP A 49 -28.79 2.14 -30.15
N ASN A 50 -29.71 1.25 -30.49
CA ASN A 50 -30.56 1.36 -31.67
C ASN A 50 -29.80 1.40 -33.01
N LEU A 51 -28.80 0.56 -33.20
CA LEU A 51 -28.20 0.36 -34.50
C LEU A 51 -29.21 -0.27 -35.47
N ASN A 52 -29.48 0.45 -36.54
CA ASN A 52 -30.37 -0.05 -37.61
C ASN A 52 -29.49 -0.29 -38.87
N LEU A 53 -29.60 -1.50 -39.44
CA LEU A 53 -28.82 -1.90 -40.62
C LEU A 53 -29.75 -2.19 -41.83
N ARG A 54 -30.99 -1.73 -41.78
CA ARG A 54 -31.99 -2.12 -42.77
C ARG A 54 -31.84 -1.39 -44.12
N THR A 55 -31.24 -0.21 -44.12
CA THR A 55 -31.03 0.62 -45.31
C THR A 55 -29.57 0.99 -45.45
N GLU A 56 -29.13 1.34 -46.64
CA GLU A 56 -27.75 1.73 -46.95
C GLU A 56 -27.30 2.93 -46.08
N ASP A 57 -28.15 3.95 -45.95
CA ASP A 57 -27.85 5.13 -45.17
C ASP A 57 -27.71 4.80 -43.67
N CYS A 58 -28.61 3.95 -43.14
CA CYS A 58 -28.53 3.49 -41.76
C CYS A 58 -27.25 2.66 -41.51
N ALA A 59 -26.80 1.89 -42.51
CA ALA A 59 -25.57 1.13 -42.41
C ALA A 59 -24.31 2.03 -42.37
N LYS A 60 -24.31 3.14 -43.16
CA LYS A 60 -23.24 4.14 -43.12
C LYS A 60 -23.17 4.85 -41.76
N ASP A 61 -24.33 5.21 -41.21
CA ASP A 61 -24.42 5.79 -39.86
C ASP A 61 -23.93 4.81 -38.79
N ALA A 62 -24.31 3.54 -38.91
CA ALA A 62 -23.86 2.50 -37.99
C ALA A 62 -22.34 2.32 -38.02
N MET A 63 -21.72 2.37 -39.20
CA MET A 63 -20.24 2.30 -39.34
C MET A 63 -19.56 3.48 -38.65
N THR A 64 -20.08 4.69 -38.85
CA THR A 64 -19.54 5.90 -38.22
C THR A 64 -19.63 5.81 -36.68
N ARG A 65 -20.74 5.28 -36.16
CA ARG A 65 -20.92 5.08 -34.72
C ARG A 65 -19.97 4.01 -34.16
N LEU A 66 -19.77 2.92 -34.91
CA LEU A 66 -18.82 1.87 -34.56
C LEU A 66 -17.37 2.38 -34.52
N ASP A 67 -16.97 3.19 -35.51
CA ASP A 67 -15.64 3.81 -35.51
C ASP A 67 -15.46 4.74 -34.30
N GLY A 68 -16.48 5.50 -33.96
CA GLY A 68 -16.50 6.32 -32.75
C GLY A 68 -16.40 5.50 -31.47
N ALA A 69 -17.07 4.33 -31.41
CA ALA A 69 -17.01 3.43 -30.29
C ALA A 69 -15.61 2.79 -30.15
N ILE A 70 -15.01 2.34 -31.26
CA ILE A 70 -13.64 1.80 -31.28
C ILE A 70 -12.64 2.85 -30.80
N SER A 71 -12.78 4.10 -31.23
CA SER A 71 -11.93 5.20 -30.78
C SER A 71 -12.07 5.45 -29.27
N LYS A 72 -13.30 5.45 -28.73
CA LYS A 72 -13.57 5.56 -27.30
C LYS A 72 -12.92 4.41 -26.49
N VAL A 73 -13.14 3.17 -26.93
CA VAL A 73 -12.53 1.99 -26.27
C VAL A 73 -11.00 2.05 -26.32
N SER A 74 -10.42 2.46 -27.43
CA SER A 74 -8.97 2.65 -27.54
C SER A 74 -8.46 3.70 -26.56
N SER A 75 -9.16 4.83 -26.42
CA SER A 75 -8.84 5.87 -25.45
C SER A 75 -8.92 5.36 -24.00
N ILE A 76 -9.96 4.58 -23.67
CA ILE A 76 -10.11 3.97 -22.36
C ILE A 76 -8.97 2.99 -22.07
N ARG A 77 -8.63 2.14 -23.03
CA ARG A 77 -7.48 1.20 -22.90
C ARG A 77 -6.17 1.96 -22.68
N SER A 78 -5.96 3.05 -23.40
CA SER A 78 -4.76 3.88 -23.22
C SER A 78 -4.70 4.48 -21.81
N LYS A 79 -5.82 4.98 -21.29
CA LYS A 79 -5.90 5.49 -19.90
C LYS A 79 -5.62 4.39 -18.87
N LEU A 80 -6.19 3.20 -19.06
CA LEU A 80 -5.95 2.06 -18.18
C LEU A 80 -4.49 1.63 -18.20
N GLY A 81 -3.86 1.61 -19.38
CA GLY A 81 -2.41 1.35 -19.51
C GLY A 81 -1.57 2.39 -18.78
N ALA A 82 -1.94 3.67 -18.85
CA ALA A 82 -1.27 4.71 -18.09
C ALA A 82 -1.44 4.53 -16.57
N TYR A 83 -2.60 4.12 -16.09
CA TYR A 83 -2.81 3.79 -14.68
C TYR A 83 -1.99 2.58 -14.25
N GLN A 84 -1.91 1.55 -15.09
CA GLN A 84 -1.08 0.38 -14.82
C GLN A 84 0.40 0.77 -14.65
N ASN A 85 0.96 1.53 -15.58
CA ASN A 85 2.34 2.01 -15.48
C ASN A 85 2.58 2.85 -14.20
N ARG A 86 1.62 3.71 -13.84
CA ARG A 86 1.70 4.50 -12.60
C ARG A 86 1.65 3.63 -11.35
N LEU A 87 0.83 2.58 -11.35
CA LEU A 87 0.77 1.62 -10.25
C LEU A 87 2.06 0.80 -10.12
N GLU A 88 2.62 0.36 -11.24
CA GLU A 88 3.91 -0.36 -11.25
C GLU A 88 5.03 0.52 -10.71
N THR A 89 5.11 1.79 -11.16
CA THR A 89 6.09 2.75 -10.65
C THR A 89 5.88 3.01 -9.15
N ALA A 90 4.64 3.18 -8.71
CA ALA A 90 4.34 3.39 -7.28
C ALA A 90 4.73 2.17 -6.44
N THR A 91 4.48 0.96 -6.94
CA THR A 91 4.87 -0.28 -6.26
C THR A 91 6.40 -0.41 -6.17
N GLY A 92 7.13 -0.07 -7.23
CA GLY A 92 8.59 -0.03 -7.23
C GLY A 92 9.12 0.92 -6.16
N ASN A 93 8.63 2.15 -6.14
CA ASN A 93 9.03 3.16 -5.15
C ASN A 93 8.69 2.74 -3.70
N LEU A 94 7.54 2.08 -3.49
CA LEU A 94 7.16 1.57 -2.17
C LEU A 94 8.08 0.44 -1.69
N ASN A 95 8.52 -0.42 -2.60
CA ASN A 95 9.47 -1.48 -2.28
C ASN A 95 10.83 -0.91 -1.86
N GLU A 96 11.37 0.05 -2.62
CA GLU A 96 12.61 0.76 -2.26
C GLU A 96 12.48 1.50 -0.93
N TYR A 97 11.34 2.15 -0.71
CA TYR A 97 11.07 2.84 0.55
C TYR A 97 11.01 1.87 1.73
N ASN A 98 10.37 0.73 1.56
CA ASN A 98 10.29 -0.32 2.58
C ASN A 98 11.68 -0.90 2.92
N GLU A 99 12.52 -1.14 1.91
CA GLU A 99 13.90 -1.59 2.10
C GLU A 99 14.72 -0.55 2.87
N ASN A 100 14.63 0.71 2.48
CA ASN A 100 15.33 1.79 3.16
C ASN A 100 14.88 1.98 4.60
N ILE A 101 13.57 1.89 4.88
CA ILE A 101 13.05 1.94 6.26
C ILE A 101 13.52 0.75 7.06
N THR A 102 13.49 -0.46 6.50
CA THR A 102 13.94 -1.66 7.19
C THR A 102 15.43 -1.57 7.52
N ALA A 103 16.25 -1.07 6.59
CA ALA A 103 17.67 -0.82 6.83
C ALA A 103 17.91 0.27 7.89
N ALA A 104 17.09 1.31 7.92
CA ALA A 104 17.18 2.34 8.95
C ALA A 104 16.74 1.81 10.32
N LEU A 105 15.70 1.01 10.37
CA LEU A 105 15.21 0.37 11.59
C LEU A 105 16.27 -0.56 12.17
N SER A 106 16.90 -1.40 11.33
CA SER A 106 18.02 -2.26 11.73
C SER A 106 19.17 -1.47 12.35
N ARG A 107 19.54 -0.32 11.77
CA ARG A 107 20.61 0.54 12.37
C ARG A 107 20.24 1.14 13.73
N ILE A 108 18.97 1.28 14.03
CA ILE A 108 18.49 1.87 15.29
C ILE A 108 18.25 0.77 16.33
N GLU A 109 17.72 -0.35 15.92
CA GLU A 109 17.23 -1.41 16.80
C GLU A 109 18.27 -2.54 17.01
N ASP A 110 19.08 -2.82 15.98
CA ASP A 110 20.09 -3.86 16.07
C ASP A 110 21.26 -3.42 16.94
N CYS A 111 21.44 -4.09 18.06
CA CYS A 111 22.57 -3.93 18.95
C CYS A 111 23.70 -4.90 18.55
N ASP A 112 24.92 -4.42 18.47
CA ASP A 112 26.07 -5.30 18.33
C ASP A 112 26.28 -6.07 19.65
N MET A 113 25.77 -7.30 19.67
CA MET A 113 25.84 -8.17 20.86
C MET A 113 27.26 -8.44 21.31
N ALA A 114 28.26 -8.45 20.42
CA ALA A 114 29.64 -8.65 20.78
C ALA A 114 30.22 -7.44 21.53
N ALA A 115 29.91 -6.24 21.06
CA ALA A 115 30.31 -5.01 21.74
C ALA A 115 29.60 -4.86 23.09
N GLU A 116 28.30 -5.09 23.13
CA GLU A 116 27.49 -4.97 24.36
C GLU A 116 27.90 -6.00 25.42
N MET A 117 28.14 -7.26 25.04
CA MET A 117 28.66 -8.29 25.96
C MET A 117 30.05 -7.98 26.48
N THR A 118 30.85 -7.33 25.67
CA THR A 118 32.21 -6.89 26.12
C THR A 118 32.08 -5.79 27.17
N GLU A 119 31.20 -4.83 26.97
CA GLU A 119 30.95 -3.76 27.95
C GLU A 119 30.31 -4.30 29.22
N PHE A 120 29.35 -5.20 29.09
CA PHE A 120 28.70 -5.88 30.22
C PHE A 120 29.69 -6.66 31.07
N THR A 121 30.57 -7.45 30.44
CA THR A 121 31.61 -8.21 31.16
C THR A 121 32.62 -7.29 31.85
N ALA A 122 33.03 -6.21 31.18
CA ALA A 122 33.92 -5.23 31.78
C ALA A 122 33.26 -4.54 33.00
N GLN A 123 31.97 -4.23 32.94
CA GLN A 123 31.23 -3.64 34.06
C GLN A 123 31.07 -4.62 35.21
N ASN A 124 30.84 -5.90 34.94
CA ASN A 124 30.78 -6.95 35.96
C ASN A 124 32.11 -7.12 36.65
N VAL A 125 33.26 -7.16 35.93
CA VAL A 125 34.56 -7.25 36.49
C VAL A 125 34.91 -6.04 37.37
N LYS A 126 34.56 -4.82 36.91
CA LYS A 126 34.72 -3.60 37.70
C LYS A 126 33.93 -3.65 39.01
N THR A 127 32.68 -4.16 38.95
CA THR A 127 31.83 -4.27 40.15
C THR A 127 32.39 -5.29 41.14
N GLN A 128 32.86 -6.45 40.63
CA GLN A 128 33.52 -7.45 41.49
C GLN A 128 34.82 -6.95 42.10
N ALA A 129 35.61 -6.24 41.33
CA ALA A 129 36.85 -5.63 41.84
C ALA A 129 36.55 -4.56 42.90
N ALA A 130 35.55 -3.71 42.68
CA ALA A 130 35.13 -2.68 43.62
C ALA A 130 34.63 -3.28 44.95
N THR A 131 33.84 -4.34 44.88
CA THR A 131 33.36 -5.04 46.11
C THR A 131 34.50 -5.70 46.86
N SER A 132 35.48 -6.31 46.16
CA SER A 132 36.65 -6.88 46.76
C SER A 132 37.55 -5.80 47.47
N ILE A 133 37.74 -4.67 46.81
CA ILE A 133 38.51 -3.54 47.39
C ILE A 133 37.76 -2.96 48.59
N LEU A 134 36.44 -2.85 48.55
CA LEU A 134 35.65 -2.39 49.71
C LEU A 134 35.76 -3.36 50.89
N ALA A 135 35.70 -4.67 50.64
CA ALA A 135 35.89 -5.67 51.66
C ALA A 135 37.29 -5.55 52.30
N GLN A 136 38.33 -5.38 51.47
CA GLN A 136 39.71 -5.20 51.94
C GLN A 136 39.86 -3.86 52.69
N ALA A 137 39.26 -2.79 52.24
CA ALA A 137 39.28 -1.50 52.93
C ALA A 137 38.60 -1.55 54.31
N ASN A 138 37.54 -2.33 54.46
CA ASN A 138 36.84 -2.52 55.73
C ASN A 138 37.66 -3.40 56.71
N GLN A 139 38.53 -4.29 56.24
CA GLN A 139 39.39 -5.10 57.10
C GLN A 139 40.57 -4.29 57.69
N ARG A 140 41.01 -3.20 57.02
CA ARG A 140 42.14 -2.39 57.48
C ARG A 140 41.92 -1.76 58.88
N PRO A 141 40.79 -1.17 59.20
CA PRO A 141 40.53 -0.65 60.56
C PRO A 141 40.53 -1.74 61.62
N GLU A 142 40.06 -2.94 61.29
CA GLU A 142 39.99 -4.08 62.18
C GLU A 142 41.42 -4.60 62.57
N THR A 143 42.34 -4.65 61.60
CA THR A 143 43.71 -5.00 61.85
C THR A 143 44.49 -3.96 62.68
N ILE A 144 44.08 -2.65 62.47
CA ILE A 144 44.71 -1.58 63.32
C ILE A 144 44.18 -1.67 64.74
N LEU A 145 42.91 -1.99 64.97
CA LEU A 145 42.37 -2.22 66.33
C LEU A 145 43.01 -3.42 67.02
N GLN A 146 43.37 -4.50 66.32
CA GLN A 146 44.03 -5.64 66.83
C GLN A 146 45.51 -5.33 67.21
N LEU A 147 46.16 -4.37 66.56
CA LEU A 147 47.54 -3.96 66.89
C LEU A 147 47.63 -2.95 68.08
N LEU A 148 46.50 -2.37 68.46
CA LEU A 148 46.40 -1.44 69.58
C LEU A 148 45.92 -2.07 70.90
N GLN A 149 45.60 -3.38 70.86
CA GLN A 149 45.30 -4.22 72.01
C GLN A 149 46.55 -5.00 72.42
#